data_c606800a9d08b52a5593bff14a72161b
#
_entry.id   c606800a9d08b52a5593bff14a72161b
#
_cell.length_a   1.000
_cell.length_b   1.000
_cell.length_c   1.000
_cell.angle_alpha   90.00
_cell.angle_beta   90.00
_cell.angle_gamma   90.00
#
_symmetry.space_group_name_H-M   'P 1'
#
loop_
_entity.id
_entity.type
_entity.pdbx_description
1 polymer ?
#
loop_
_entity_poly.entity_id
_entity_poly.type
_entity_poly.pdbx_seq_one_letter_code
_entity_poly.pdbx_strand_id
1 'polypeptide(L)'
;MVHPENDAKYKVLTVNSGVDNLRSVNPYATFRRKKRTLTPEEYFAGIRAGDITILSQAVTLVESNLLSDQTIAQKVIEMCLPYAGHSIRLGITGVPGAGKSTFIEALGVELCNRGKKIAVLAIDR
;
A
#
# COMPACT_ATOMS: atom_id res chain seq x y z
N MET A 1 -30.78 -48.19 18.31
CA MET A 1 -30.31 -49.24 17.42
C MET A 1 -29.44 -48.59 16.34
N VAL A 2 -28.16 -48.72 16.42
CA VAL A 2 -27.24 -48.14 15.45
C VAL A 2 -27.11 -49.18 14.32
N HIS A 3 -27.56 -48.84 13.12
CA HIS A 3 -27.42 -49.71 11.95
C HIS A 3 -25.94 -49.78 11.55
N PRO A 4 -25.32 -50.96 11.50
CA PRO A 4 -23.91 -51.11 11.16
C PRO A 4 -23.54 -50.80 9.71
N GLU A 5 -24.53 -50.56 8.87
CA GLU A 5 -24.31 -50.25 7.44
C GLU A 5 -24.01 -48.79 7.15
N ASN A 6 -24.14 -47.89 8.14
CA ASN A 6 -23.98 -46.44 7.90
C ASN A 6 -22.56 -45.93 8.11
N ASP A 7 -21.67 -46.76 8.70
CA ASP A 7 -20.32 -46.29 9.02
C ASP A 7 -19.33 -46.37 7.83
N ALA A 8 -19.67 -47.10 6.76
CA ALA A 8 -18.78 -47.27 5.63
C ALA A 8 -18.97 -46.24 4.50
N LYS A 9 -20.15 -45.58 4.46
CA LYS A 9 -20.57 -44.75 3.32
C LYS A 9 -20.21 -43.28 3.43
N TYR A 10 -19.77 -42.84 4.60
CA TYR A 10 -19.46 -41.41 4.85
C TYR A 10 -18.02 -41.14 5.30
N LYS A 11 -17.11 -42.08 5.11
CA LYS A 11 -15.66 -41.84 5.26
C LYS A 11 -15.07 -41.12 4.04
N VAL A 12 -15.71 -40.03 3.60
CA VAL A 12 -15.19 -39.19 2.50
C VAL A 12 -14.28 -38.06 3.02
N LEU A 13 -14.26 -37.83 4.32
CA LEU A 13 -13.39 -36.84 4.94
C LEU A 13 -12.49 -37.51 5.97
N THR A 14 -11.27 -37.79 5.58
CA THR A 14 -10.21 -38.08 6.54
C THR A 14 -9.90 -36.77 7.24
N VAL A 15 -10.38 -36.62 8.46
CA VAL A 15 -9.94 -35.51 9.32
C VAL A 15 -8.50 -35.80 9.68
N ASN A 16 -7.57 -35.12 9.03
CA ASN A 16 -6.19 -35.09 9.48
C ASN A 16 -6.17 -34.44 10.84
N SER A 17 -5.70 -35.18 11.87
CA SER A 17 -5.36 -34.60 13.15
C SER A 17 -4.41 -33.45 12.89
N GLY A 18 -4.79 -32.24 13.30
CA GLY A 18 -3.96 -31.07 13.14
C GLY A 18 -2.57 -31.31 13.71
N VAL A 19 -1.56 -30.76 13.06
CA VAL A 19 -0.19 -30.86 13.57
C VAL A 19 -0.09 -29.97 14.77
N ASP A 20 0.02 -30.56 15.96
CA ASP A 20 0.31 -29.85 17.17
C ASP A 20 1.68 -29.14 17.05
N ASN A 21 1.70 -27.82 17.25
CA ASN A 21 2.88 -26.97 17.22
C ASN A 21 3.41 -26.55 15.82
N LEU A 22 2.56 -26.15 14.90
CA LEU A 22 3.00 -25.26 13.86
C LEU A 22 3.29 -23.88 14.46
N ARG A 23 4.53 -23.67 14.89
CA ARG A 23 5.05 -22.31 14.89
C ARG A 23 4.98 -21.84 13.43
N SER A 24 4.06 -20.94 13.14
CA SER A 24 3.92 -20.29 11.83
C SER A 24 5.13 -19.38 11.51
N VAL A 25 6.32 -19.96 11.62
CA VAL A 25 7.56 -19.29 11.25
C VAL A 25 7.98 -19.91 9.93
N ASN A 26 7.78 -19.17 8.85
CA ASN A 26 8.34 -19.54 7.58
C ASN A 26 9.86 -19.72 7.75
N PRO A 27 10.42 -20.94 7.63
CA PRO A 27 11.87 -21.17 7.80
C PRO A 27 12.70 -20.46 6.72
N TYR A 28 12.07 -19.98 5.66
CA TYR A 28 12.67 -19.18 4.60
C TYR A 28 12.40 -17.67 4.77
N ALA A 29 11.81 -17.26 5.87
CA ALA A 29 11.71 -15.85 6.20
C ALA A 29 13.12 -15.33 6.49
N THR A 30 13.80 -14.90 5.44
CA THR A 30 14.99 -14.07 5.60
C THR A 30 14.61 -12.90 6.50
N PHE A 31 15.36 -12.70 7.58
CA PHE A 31 15.19 -11.56 8.45
C PHE A 31 15.04 -10.31 7.59
N ARG A 32 13.82 -9.75 7.56
CA ARG A 32 13.62 -8.44 6.94
C ARG A 32 14.54 -7.50 7.67
N ARG A 33 15.63 -7.08 7.03
CA ARG A 33 16.46 -6.00 7.52
C ARG A 33 15.51 -4.88 7.93
N LYS A 34 15.56 -4.46 9.20
CA LYS A 34 14.83 -3.27 9.66
C LYS A 34 15.14 -2.18 8.64
N LYS A 35 14.13 -1.70 7.91
CA LYS A 35 14.32 -0.58 6.98
C LYS A 35 14.89 0.56 7.81
N ARG A 36 16.07 1.03 7.43
CA ARG A 36 16.65 2.23 8.02
C ARG A 36 15.67 3.36 7.83
N THR A 37 15.25 3.99 8.91
CA THR A 37 14.47 5.23 8.83
C THR A 37 15.38 6.32 8.30
N LEU A 38 14.99 6.95 7.20
CA LEU A 38 15.73 8.06 6.61
C LEU A 38 15.54 9.32 7.45
N THR A 39 16.47 10.24 7.36
CA THR A 39 16.31 11.58 7.95
C THR A 39 15.34 12.42 7.09
N PRO A 40 14.73 13.48 7.66
CA PRO A 40 13.89 14.38 6.88
C PRO A 40 14.59 14.96 5.64
N GLU A 41 15.87 15.26 5.76
CA GLU A 41 16.71 15.78 4.67
C GLU A 41 16.92 14.73 3.56
N GLU A 42 17.14 13.47 3.94
CA GLU A 42 17.25 12.35 2.99
C GLU A 42 15.94 12.13 2.23
N TYR A 43 14.79 12.19 2.93
CA TYR A 43 13.47 12.13 2.27
C TYR A 43 13.29 13.30 1.31
N PHE A 44 13.56 14.52 1.74
CA PHE A 44 13.42 15.71 0.91
C PHE A 44 14.30 15.62 -0.34
N ALA A 45 15.58 15.26 -0.19
CA ALA A 45 16.51 15.12 -1.32
C ALA A 45 16.04 14.08 -2.33
N GLY A 46 15.56 12.92 -1.87
CA GLY A 46 15.01 11.87 -2.74
C GLY A 46 13.74 12.31 -3.47
N ILE A 47 12.83 12.99 -2.79
CA ILE A 47 11.62 13.55 -3.41
C ILE A 47 11.98 14.56 -4.49
N ARG A 48 12.92 15.45 -4.22
CA ARG A 48 13.40 16.45 -5.20
C ARG A 48 14.11 15.81 -6.39
N ALA A 49 14.83 14.73 -6.17
CA ALA A 49 15.48 13.95 -7.22
C ALA A 49 14.47 13.14 -8.08
N GLY A 50 13.22 13.00 -7.63
CA GLY A 50 12.20 12.22 -8.31
C GLY A 50 12.29 10.72 -8.04
N ASP A 51 12.90 10.32 -6.92
CA ASP A 51 12.95 8.92 -6.49
C ASP A 51 11.58 8.46 -6.00
N ILE A 52 10.94 7.61 -6.81
CA ILE A 52 9.60 7.09 -6.52
C ILE A 52 9.59 6.22 -5.26
N THR A 53 10.68 5.50 -4.99
CA THR A 53 10.77 4.65 -3.80
C THR A 53 10.77 5.49 -2.52
N ILE A 54 11.58 6.55 -2.50
CA ILE A 54 11.63 7.48 -1.37
C ILE A 54 10.31 8.23 -1.23
N LEU A 55 9.71 8.65 -2.33
CA LEU A 55 8.38 9.30 -2.32
C LEU A 55 7.32 8.38 -1.71
N SER A 56 7.26 7.11 -2.12
CA SER A 56 6.32 6.13 -1.56
C SER A 56 6.53 5.92 -0.06
N GLN A 57 7.77 5.87 0.39
CA GLN A 57 8.09 5.76 1.82
C GLN A 57 7.66 7.01 2.59
N ALA A 58 7.86 8.19 2.01
CA ALA A 58 7.43 9.45 2.62
C ALA A 58 5.89 9.53 2.73
N VAL A 59 5.15 9.09 1.72
CA VAL A 59 3.67 8.99 1.77
C VAL A 59 3.23 8.06 2.90
N THR A 60 3.84 6.88 3.02
CA THR A 60 3.55 5.94 4.11
C THR A 60 3.83 6.57 5.49
N LEU A 61 4.90 7.37 5.58
CA LEU A 61 5.24 8.07 6.81
C LEU A 61 4.18 9.12 7.18
N VAL A 62 3.66 9.86 6.20
CA VAL A 62 2.59 10.85 6.38
C VAL A 62 1.29 10.18 6.84
N GLU A 63 0.98 8.99 6.34
CA GLU A 63 -0.21 8.23 6.70
C GLU A 63 -0.09 7.47 8.03
N SER A 64 1.11 7.39 8.59
CA SER A 64 1.36 6.68 9.85
C SER A 64 0.72 7.39 11.05
N ASN A 65 0.15 6.60 11.95
CA ASN A 65 -0.39 7.09 13.22
C ASN A 65 0.66 7.11 14.35
N LEU A 66 1.90 6.69 14.09
CA LEU A 66 2.97 6.70 15.06
C LEU A 66 3.50 8.13 15.23
N LEU A 67 3.61 8.59 16.47
CA LEU A 67 4.07 9.95 16.77
C LEU A 67 5.49 10.22 16.24
N SER A 68 6.37 9.23 16.29
CA SER A 68 7.72 9.32 15.72
C SER A 68 7.71 9.61 14.22
N ASP A 69 6.82 8.90 13.50
CA ASP A 69 6.69 9.05 12.05
C ASP A 69 6.07 10.39 11.69
N GLN A 70 5.06 10.82 12.44
CA GLN A 70 4.41 12.13 12.26
C GLN A 70 5.40 13.29 12.42
N THR A 71 6.31 13.20 13.38
CA THR A 71 7.33 14.22 13.60
C THR A 71 8.27 14.36 12.39
N ILE A 72 8.69 13.22 11.83
CA ILE A 72 9.54 13.21 10.63
C ILE A 72 8.74 13.69 9.41
N ALA A 73 7.51 13.19 9.26
CA ALA A 73 6.62 13.56 8.15
C ALA A 73 6.36 15.05 8.09
N GLN A 74 6.10 15.68 9.24
CA GLN A 74 5.87 17.11 9.31
C GLN A 74 7.07 17.92 8.82
N LYS A 75 8.29 17.55 9.25
CA LYS A 75 9.51 18.19 8.77
C LYS A 75 9.71 18.03 7.28
N VAL A 76 9.46 16.83 6.74
CA VAL A 76 9.55 16.59 5.29
C VAL A 76 8.55 17.45 4.53
N ILE A 77 7.31 17.57 5.01
CA ILE A 77 6.29 18.42 4.40
C ILE A 77 6.72 19.89 4.43
N GLU A 78 7.19 20.38 5.57
CA GLU A 78 7.67 21.76 5.71
C GLU A 78 8.78 22.10 4.72
N MET A 79 9.72 21.17 4.51
CA MET A 79 10.80 21.33 3.53
C MET A 79 10.29 21.30 2.08
N CYS A 80 9.21 20.58 1.79
CA CYS A 80 8.62 20.48 0.46
C CYS A 80 7.71 21.67 0.11
N LEU A 81 7.11 22.34 1.10
CA LEU A 81 6.13 23.41 0.89
C LEU A 81 6.60 24.53 -0.03
N PRO A 82 7.85 25.05 0.04
CA PRO A 82 8.31 26.12 -0.86
C PRO A 82 8.32 25.72 -2.33
N TYR A 83 8.33 24.42 -2.62
CA TYR A 83 8.37 23.85 -3.97
C TYR A 83 7.00 23.35 -4.44
N ALA A 84 5.98 23.48 -3.59
CA ALA A 84 4.60 23.08 -3.90
C ALA A 84 3.81 24.22 -4.54
N GLY A 85 2.61 23.91 -5.03
CA GLY A 85 1.66 24.92 -5.47
C GLY A 85 1.56 25.12 -6.98
N HIS A 86 2.45 24.54 -7.77
CA HIS A 86 2.46 24.67 -9.23
C HIS A 86 1.74 23.53 -9.96
N SER A 87 1.09 22.61 -9.22
CA SER A 87 0.35 21.48 -9.79
C SER A 87 -1.13 21.80 -10.00
N ILE A 88 -1.71 21.26 -11.05
CA ILE A 88 -3.15 21.25 -11.25
C ILE A 88 -3.74 20.08 -10.47
N ARG A 89 -4.79 20.33 -9.70
CA ARG A 89 -5.52 19.32 -8.96
C ARG A 89 -6.89 19.13 -9.59
N LEU A 90 -7.19 17.89 -9.98
CA LEU A 90 -8.46 17.50 -10.58
C LEU A 90 -9.22 16.59 -9.63
N GLY A 91 -10.43 16.98 -9.28
CA GLY A 91 -11.36 16.12 -8.54
C GLY A 91 -12.24 15.35 -9.51
N ILE A 92 -12.21 14.03 -9.45
CA ILE A 92 -13.05 13.15 -10.26
C ILE A 92 -14.02 12.44 -9.33
N THR A 93 -15.29 12.69 -9.51
CA THR A 93 -16.38 12.11 -8.72
C THR A 93 -17.46 11.54 -9.63
N GLY A 94 -18.30 10.68 -9.08
CA GLY A 94 -19.42 10.06 -9.79
C GLY A 94 -19.92 8.83 -9.05
N VAL A 95 -21.07 8.34 -9.45
CA VAL A 95 -21.69 7.13 -8.90
C VAL A 95 -20.84 5.88 -9.22
N PRO A 96 -20.94 4.81 -8.42
CA PRO A 96 -20.30 3.54 -8.74
C PRO A 96 -20.71 3.04 -10.13
N GLY A 97 -19.74 2.56 -10.92
CA GLY A 97 -19.99 2.05 -12.27
C GLY A 97 -20.09 3.11 -13.38
N ALA A 98 -19.91 4.40 -13.08
CA ALA A 98 -19.97 5.48 -14.06
C ALA A 98 -18.76 5.54 -15.02
N GLY A 99 -17.73 4.70 -14.82
CA GLY A 99 -16.51 4.67 -15.64
C GLY A 99 -15.40 5.61 -15.17
N LYS A 100 -15.42 6.05 -13.90
CA LYS A 100 -14.38 6.91 -13.31
C LYS A 100 -12.97 6.33 -13.46
N SER A 101 -12.80 5.07 -13.11
CA SER A 101 -11.48 4.39 -13.17
C SER A 101 -10.96 4.30 -14.58
N THR A 102 -11.82 3.99 -15.56
CA THR A 102 -11.47 3.93 -16.97
C THR A 102 -11.06 5.32 -17.50
N PHE A 103 -11.78 6.36 -17.08
CA PHE A 103 -11.44 7.74 -17.44
C PHE A 103 -10.09 8.16 -16.83
N ILE A 104 -9.86 7.87 -15.55
CA ILE A 104 -8.61 8.21 -14.86
C ILE A 104 -7.43 7.50 -15.53
N GLU A 105 -7.59 6.23 -15.91
CA GLU A 105 -6.56 5.47 -16.60
C GLU A 105 -6.22 6.08 -17.96
N ALA A 106 -7.23 6.34 -18.78
CA ALA A 106 -7.04 6.93 -20.11
C ALA A 106 -6.41 8.32 -20.05
N LEU A 107 -6.90 9.18 -19.15
CA LEU A 107 -6.34 10.51 -18.95
C LEU A 107 -4.91 10.43 -18.43
N GLY A 108 -4.64 9.52 -17.49
CA GLY A 108 -3.32 9.32 -16.91
C GLY A 108 -2.30 8.90 -17.96
N VAL A 109 -2.62 7.94 -18.80
CA VAL A 109 -1.77 7.49 -19.91
C VAL A 109 -1.48 8.63 -20.88
N GLU A 110 -2.51 9.39 -21.27
CA GLU A 110 -2.35 10.50 -22.20
C GLU A 110 -1.44 11.60 -21.63
N LEU A 111 -1.62 11.96 -20.35
CA LEU A 111 -0.77 12.95 -19.71
C LEU A 111 0.67 12.49 -19.53
N CYS A 112 0.88 11.22 -19.19
CA CYS A 112 2.23 10.64 -19.14
C CYS A 112 2.91 10.65 -20.51
N ASN A 113 2.19 10.31 -21.58
CA ASN A 113 2.72 10.36 -22.94
C ASN A 113 3.12 11.80 -23.36
N ARG A 114 2.48 12.81 -22.78
CA ARG A 114 2.86 14.23 -22.95
C ARG A 114 3.98 14.68 -22.00
N GLY A 115 4.62 13.75 -21.30
CA GLY A 115 5.73 14.05 -20.38
C GLY A 115 5.30 14.70 -19.05
N LYS A 116 4.01 14.66 -18.71
CA LYS A 116 3.53 15.15 -17.41
C LYS A 116 3.72 14.09 -16.33
N LYS A 117 4.07 14.55 -15.13
CA LYS A 117 4.08 13.71 -13.93
C LYS A 117 2.71 13.79 -13.27
N ILE A 118 2.13 12.64 -12.97
CA ILE A 118 0.81 12.55 -12.35
C ILE A 118 0.87 11.73 -11.07
N ALA A 119 -0.03 12.04 -10.16
CA ALA A 119 -0.32 11.21 -8.99
C ALA A 119 -1.84 11.03 -8.89
N VAL A 120 -2.27 9.81 -8.64
CA VAL A 120 -3.68 9.48 -8.40
C VAL A 120 -3.85 9.18 -6.94
N LEU A 121 -4.70 9.95 -6.27
CA LEU A 121 -5.04 9.78 -4.86
C LEU A 121 -6.46 9.24 -4.77
N ALA A 122 -6.61 8.00 -4.33
CA ALA A 122 -7.91 7.44 -4.03
C ALA A 122 -8.32 7.85 -2.61
N ILE A 123 -9.49 8.43 -2.48
CA ILE A 123 -10.08 8.78 -1.19
C ILE A 123 -11.20 7.79 -0.94
N ASP A 124 -10.91 6.78 -0.14
CA ASP A 124 -11.92 5.84 0.37
C ASP A 124 -12.55 6.42 1.64
N ARG A 125 -13.87 6.25 1.73
CA ARG A 125 -14.65 6.59 2.93
C ARG A 125 -14.94 5.34 3.74
#